data_41c2a6abc197ce3f21fd98dba6d0edd0
#
_entry.id   41c2a6abc197ce3f21fd98dba6d0edd0
#
_cell.length_a   1.000
_cell.length_b   1.000
_cell.length_c   1.000
_cell.angle_alpha   90.00
_cell.angle_beta   90.00
_cell.angle_gamma   90.00
#
_symmetry.space_group_name_H-M   'P 1'
#
loop_
_entity.id
_entity.type
_entity.pdbx_description
1 polymer ?
#
loop_
_entity_poly.entity_id
_entity_poly.type
_entity_poly.pdbx_seq_one_letter_code
_entity_poly.pdbx_strand_id
1 'polypeptide(L)'
;MNLTPDQALKEIRQKKIQPLYFIHGDEPYYIDILADALEKVVVPESEKGFNQFVLFGKDADVGTILNNARRFPFMAERQLILVKEAQQSSGLDSKEKTVMLEDYAARPLPSTVLVLCFQGNFDMRKSLPKVFEKNGVLIQCKKMYDNKLPDWVGEYARSLGAKISIKAIQMLVENIGNDLKRITSEIDKILLNLTASEEITAGVVEKYVGISKEYNVFELQKALTQRDVLKANKIAIYLAANPKDNPLPQVLIILYNFFSKVLVIHGTQDKSEGNLASVLGVSPFFVKDYLSAA
;
A
#
# COMPACT_ATOMS: atom_id res chain seq x y z
N MET A 1 -4.18 -18.82 -11.30
CA MET A 1 -3.39 -17.69 -11.87
C MET A 1 -2.73 -16.91 -10.76
N ASN A 2 -1.47 -16.49 -10.95
CA ASN A 2 -0.78 -15.60 -10.02
C ASN A 2 -0.66 -14.21 -10.67
N LEU A 3 -1.23 -13.18 -10.06
CA LEU A 3 -1.28 -11.83 -10.60
C LEU A 3 -0.64 -10.83 -9.62
N THR A 4 -0.02 -9.77 -10.15
CA THR A 4 0.32 -8.61 -9.32
C THR A 4 -0.94 -7.83 -8.96
N PRO A 5 -0.94 -7.02 -7.87
CA PRO A 5 -2.09 -6.18 -7.50
C PRO A 5 -2.60 -5.31 -8.65
N ASP A 6 -1.70 -4.67 -9.41
CA ASP A 6 -2.06 -3.78 -10.52
C ASP A 6 -2.69 -4.55 -11.70
N GLN A 7 -2.15 -5.74 -12.01
CA GLN A 7 -2.74 -6.62 -13.04
C GLN A 7 -4.15 -7.07 -12.62
N ALA A 8 -4.32 -7.49 -11.38
CA ALA A 8 -5.60 -7.90 -10.85
C ALA A 8 -6.63 -6.75 -10.86
N LEU A 9 -6.24 -5.54 -10.43
CA LEU A 9 -7.10 -4.35 -10.51
C LEU A 9 -7.53 -4.04 -11.94
N LYS A 10 -6.61 -4.16 -12.91
CA LYS A 10 -6.92 -3.95 -14.32
C LYS A 10 -7.95 -4.97 -14.82
N GLU A 11 -7.77 -6.26 -14.51
CA GLU A 11 -8.72 -7.31 -14.89
C GLU A 11 -10.09 -7.11 -14.24
N ILE A 12 -10.14 -6.80 -12.95
CA ILE A 12 -11.39 -6.54 -12.21
C ILE A 12 -12.14 -5.36 -12.85
N ARG A 13 -11.46 -4.24 -13.14
CA ARG A 13 -12.05 -3.07 -13.80
C ARG A 13 -12.58 -3.38 -15.21
N GLN A 14 -11.95 -4.34 -15.90
CA GLN A 14 -12.41 -4.84 -17.20
C GLN A 14 -13.53 -5.89 -17.06
N LYS A 15 -14.06 -6.14 -15.87
CA LYS A 15 -15.08 -7.15 -15.56
C LYS A 15 -14.67 -8.59 -15.87
N LYS A 16 -13.37 -8.87 -15.93
CA LYS A 16 -12.82 -10.22 -16.05
C LYS A 16 -12.76 -10.88 -14.70
N ILE A 17 -13.93 -11.31 -14.18
CA ILE A 17 -14.07 -11.82 -12.82
C ILE A 17 -13.89 -13.32 -12.78
N GLN A 18 -13.05 -13.81 -11.87
CA GLN A 18 -12.85 -15.23 -11.58
C GLN A 18 -13.69 -15.66 -10.36
N PRO A 19 -13.99 -16.95 -10.21
CA PRO A 19 -14.81 -17.44 -9.09
C PRO A 19 -14.08 -17.40 -7.74
N LEU A 20 -12.75 -17.37 -7.73
CA LEU A 20 -11.95 -17.43 -6.50
C LEU A 20 -10.84 -16.37 -6.51
N TYR A 21 -10.70 -15.67 -5.40
CA TYR A 21 -9.58 -14.75 -5.12
C TYR A 21 -8.97 -15.05 -3.76
N PHE A 22 -7.64 -15.25 -3.75
CA PHE A 22 -6.84 -15.35 -2.54
C PHE A 22 -5.87 -14.17 -2.51
N ILE A 23 -6.17 -13.18 -1.68
CA ILE A 23 -5.41 -11.92 -1.56
C ILE A 23 -4.68 -11.96 -0.23
N HIS A 24 -3.36 -11.82 -0.23
CA HIS A 24 -2.57 -11.85 1.00
C HIS A 24 -1.33 -10.96 0.93
N GLY A 25 -0.80 -10.56 2.07
CA GLY A 25 0.48 -9.86 2.16
C GLY A 25 0.54 -8.76 3.20
N ASP A 26 1.68 -8.06 3.25
CA ASP A 26 1.99 -7.06 4.26
C ASP A 26 1.66 -5.63 3.81
N GLU A 27 1.05 -5.46 2.62
CA GLU A 27 0.61 -4.15 2.12
C GLU A 27 -0.92 -4.04 2.15
N PRO A 28 -1.48 -3.49 3.24
CA PRO A 28 -2.93 -3.40 3.42
C PRO A 28 -3.61 -2.50 2.38
N TYR A 29 -2.92 -1.49 1.85
CA TYR A 29 -3.46 -0.63 0.80
C TYR A 29 -3.94 -1.43 -0.41
N TYR A 30 -3.10 -2.34 -0.93
CA TYR A 30 -3.46 -3.15 -2.08
C TYR A 30 -4.56 -4.17 -1.76
N ILE A 31 -4.58 -4.74 -0.54
CA ILE A 31 -5.65 -5.64 -0.11
C ILE A 31 -6.99 -4.91 -0.11
N ASP A 32 -7.03 -3.70 0.46
CA ASP A 32 -8.26 -2.88 0.54
C ASP A 32 -8.76 -2.48 -0.85
N ILE A 33 -7.91 -1.94 -1.72
CA ILE A 33 -8.37 -1.48 -3.04
C ILE A 33 -8.81 -2.62 -3.96
N LEU A 34 -8.23 -3.82 -3.82
CA LEU A 34 -8.69 -5.02 -4.54
C LEU A 34 -10.05 -5.48 -4.03
N ALA A 35 -10.24 -5.54 -2.72
CA ALA A 35 -11.51 -5.85 -2.08
C ALA A 35 -12.61 -4.87 -2.52
N ASP A 36 -12.34 -3.57 -2.42
CA ASP A 36 -13.27 -2.51 -2.82
C ASP A 36 -13.60 -2.55 -4.32
N ALA A 37 -12.62 -2.88 -5.17
CA ALA A 37 -12.85 -3.04 -6.60
C ALA A 37 -13.79 -4.21 -6.89
N LEU A 38 -13.62 -5.35 -6.21
CA LEU A 38 -14.51 -6.51 -6.33
C LEU A 38 -15.92 -6.19 -5.80
N GLU A 39 -16.04 -5.50 -4.66
CA GLU A 39 -17.33 -5.05 -4.11
C GLU A 39 -18.12 -4.14 -5.07
N LYS A 40 -17.41 -3.33 -5.86
CA LYS A 40 -18.04 -2.41 -6.83
C LYS A 40 -18.44 -3.08 -8.13
N VAL A 41 -17.72 -4.13 -8.54
CA VAL A 41 -17.83 -4.66 -9.92
C VAL A 41 -18.60 -5.97 -9.99
N VAL A 42 -18.54 -6.84 -8.96
CA VAL A 42 -19.09 -8.20 -9.01
C VAL A 42 -20.62 -8.21 -9.00
N VAL A 43 -21.22 -7.37 -8.15
CA VAL A 43 -22.68 -7.30 -7.98
C VAL A 43 -23.15 -5.88 -8.27
N PRO A 44 -24.15 -5.69 -9.15
CA PRO A 44 -24.79 -4.40 -9.37
C PRO A 44 -25.37 -3.80 -8.08
N GLU A 45 -25.37 -2.47 -7.97
CA GLU A 45 -25.81 -1.78 -6.74
C GLU A 45 -27.23 -2.19 -6.29
N SER A 46 -28.14 -2.36 -7.24
CA SER A 46 -29.54 -2.78 -6.99
C SER A 46 -29.68 -4.19 -6.41
N GLU A 47 -28.66 -5.05 -6.56
CA GLU A 47 -28.69 -6.47 -6.19
C GLU A 47 -27.84 -6.79 -4.95
N LYS A 48 -27.04 -5.81 -4.47
CA LYS A 48 -26.08 -6.01 -3.36
C LYS A 48 -26.74 -6.50 -2.09
N GLY A 49 -27.92 -5.98 -1.75
CA GLY A 49 -28.59 -6.34 -0.49
C GLY A 49 -28.84 -7.83 -0.30
N PHE A 50 -28.96 -8.61 -1.39
CA PHE A 50 -29.22 -10.05 -1.35
C PHE A 50 -28.05 -10.91 -1.83
N ASN A 51 -27.12 -10.33 -2.59
CA ASN A 51 -26.08 -11.08 -3.30
C ASN A 51 -24.65 -10.65 -2.94
N GLN A 52 -24.48 -9.71 -1.99
CA GLN A 52 -23.18 -9.31 -1.50
C GLN A 52 -23.06 -9.54 -0.01
N PHE A 53 -22.12 -10.39 0.40
CA PHE A 53 -21.84 -10.72 1.79
C PHE A 53 -20.42 -10.34 2.12
N VAL A 54 -20.26 -9.30 2.93
CA VAL A 54 -18.95 -8.87 3.46
C VAL A 54 -18.86 -9.40 4.88
N LEU A 55 -17.96 -10.34 5.09
CA LEU A 55 -17.74 -11.02 6.36
C LEU A 55 -16.37 -10.60 6.92
N PHE A 56 -16.27 -10.47 8.24
CA PHE A 56 -14.99 -10.32 8.92
C PHE A 56 -14.57 -11.67 9.50
N GLY A 57 -13.29 -12.03 9.37
CA GLY A 57 -12.78 -13.32 9.81
C GLY A 57 -13.08 -13.64 11.27
N LYS A 58 -13.04 -12.65 12.17
CA LYS A 58 -13.38 -12.82 13.59
C LYS A 58 -14.84 -13.25 13.83
N ASP A 59 -15.75 -12.88 12.92
CA ASP A 59 -17.20 -13.07 13.06
C ASP A 59 -17.72 -14.24 12.20
N ALA A 60 -16.86 -14.82 11.34
CA ALA A 60 -17.21 -15.88 10.41
C ALA A 60 -16.24 -17.06 10.47
N ASP A 61 -16.74 -18.24 10.77
CA ASP A 61 -15.98 -19.48 10.66
C ASP A 61 -16.03 -20.05 9.23
N VAL A 62 -15.18 -21.03 8.95
CA VAL A 62 -15.13 -21.70 7.64
C VAL A 62 -16.49 -22.29 7.23
N GLY A 63 -17.28 -22.78 8.19
CA GLY A 63 -18.62 -23.30 7.92
C GLY A 63 -19.56 -22.22 7.42
N THR A 64 -19.58 -21.06 8.07
CA THR A 64 -20.37 -19.89 7.67
C THR A 64 -19.95 -19.39 6.28
N ILE A 65 -18.64 -19.31 6.02
CA ILE A 65 -18.11 -18.92 4.71
C ILE A 65 -18.61 -19.85 3.62
N LEU A 66 -18.48 -21.16 3.83
CA LEU A 66 -18.90 -22.20 2.87
C LEU A 66 -20.41 -22.26 2.69
N ASN A 67 -21.20 -22.09 3.75
CA ASN A 67 -22.66 -22.05 3.67
C ASN A 67 -23.11 -20.89 2.76
N ASN A 68 -22.50 -19.71 2.89
CA ASN A 68 -22.79 -18.59 1.99
C ASN A 68 -22.27 -18.84 0.57
N ALA A 69 -21.07 -19.38 0.41
CA ALA A 69 -20.46 -19.61 -0.90
C ALA A 69 -21.20 -20.67 -1.74
N ARG A 70 -21.89 -21.64 -1.09
CA ARG A 70 -22.66 -22.70 -1.76
C ARG A 70 -24.09 -22.31 -2.10
N ARG A 71 -24.56 -21.14 -1.67
CA ARG A 71 -25.88 -20.64 -2.04
C ARG A 71 -25.88 -20.17 -3.49
N PHE A 72 -27.03 -20.24 -4.13
CA PHE A 72 -27.26 -19.61 -5.42
C PHE A 72 -27.63 -18.13 -5.23
N PRO A 73 -27.19 -17.24 -6.12
CA PRO A 73 -27.59 -15.84 -6.09
C PRO A 73 -29.11 -15.70 -6.22
N PHE A 74 -29.65 -14.70 -5.53
CA PHE A 74 -31.09 -14.40 -5.58
C PHE A 74 -31.37 -13.45 -6.74
N MET A 75 -32.07 -13.94 -7.76
CA MET A 75 -32.44 -13.15 -8.97
C MET A 75 -31.30 -12.37 -9.61
N ALA A 76 -30.06 -12.89 -9.55
CA ALA A 76 -28.85 -12.26 -10.07
C ALA A 76 -27.97 -13.31 -10.76
N GLU A 77 -27.05 -12.84 -11.62
CA GLU A 77 -26.08 -13.73 -12.27
C GLU A 77 -25.01 -14.23 -11.30
N ARG A 78 -24.61 -13.38 -10.35
CA ARG A 78 -23.51 -13.67 -9.42
C ARG A 78 -23.79 -13.15 -8.02
N GLN A 79 -23.14 -13.79 -7.05
CA GLN A 79 -23.02 -13.29 -5.69
C GLN A 79 -21.55 -13.10 -5.31
N LEU A 80 -21.28 -12.21 -4.38
CA LEU A 80 -19.97 -11.96 -3.80
C LEU A 80 -19.95 -12.38 -2.33
N ILE A 81 -19.00 -13.24 -1.98
CA ILE A 81 -18.65 -13.55 -0.59
C ILE A 81 -17.22 -13.03 -0.35
N LEU A 82 -17.13 -11.90 0.32
CA LEU A 82 -15.85 -11.26 0.64
C LEU A 82 -15.54 -11.44 2.12
N VAL A 83 -14.44 -12.10 2.41
CA VAL A 83 -13.96 -12.32 3.79
C VAL A 83 -12.76 -11.42 4.04
N LYS A 84 -12.96 -10.35 4.80
CA LYS A 84 -11.89 -9.45 5.26
C LYS A 84 -11.23 -10.02 6.52
N GLU A 85 -9.92 -9.83 6.67
CA GLU A 85 -9.13 -10.36 7.79
C GLU A 85 -9.32 -11.88 7.99
N ALA A 86 -9.30 -12.64 6.89
CA ALA A 86 -9.57 -14.07 6.89
C ALA A 86 -8.66 -14.87 7.82
N GLN A 87 -7.46 -14.36 8.17
CA GLN A 87 -6.56 -14.98 9.15
C GLN A 87 -7.18 -15.13 10.55
N GLN A 88 -8.22 -14.34 10.86
CA GLN A 88 -8.92 -14.41 12.15
C GLN A 88 -10.09 -15.39 12.14
N SER A 89 -10.41 -16.00 10.97
CA SER A 89 -11.53 -16.90 10.83
C SER A 89 -11.27 -18.22 11.57
N SER A 90 -12.20 -18.58 12.46
CA SER A 90 -12.08 -19.82 13.23
C SER A 90 -12.22 -21.03 12.32
N GLY A 91 -11.30 -21.99 12.51
CA GLY A 91 -11.26 -23.23 11.76
C GLY A 91 -10.28 -23.24 10.57
N LEU A 92 -9.64 -22.13 10.22
CA LEU A 92 -8.53 -22.16 9.25
C LEU A 92 -7.29 -22.88 9.80
N ASP A 93 -7.17 -23.01 11.12
CA ASP A 93 -6.13 -23.83 11.77
C ASP A 93 -6.53 -25.33 11.88
N SER A 94 -7.82 -25.65 11.69
CA SER A 94 -8.30 -27.01 11.69
C SER A 94 -8.07 -27.66 10.33
N LYS A 95 -7.36 -28.79 10.30
CA LYS A 95 -7.11 -29.54 9.07
C LYS A 95 -8.40 -29.96 8.37
N GLU A 96 -9.40 -30.42 9.14
CA GLU A 96 -10.70 -30.85 8.62
C GLU A 96 -11.45 -29.71 7.92
N LYS A 97 -11.57 -28.55 8.58
CA LYS A 97 -12.27 -27.38 8.02
C LYS A 97 -11.53 -26.78 6.83
N THR A 98 -10.19 -26.79 6.85
CA THR A 98 -9.37 -26.34 5.72
C THR A 98 -9.59 -27.23 4.50
N VAL A 99 -9.68 -28.56 4.67
CA VAL A 99 -9.98 -29.50 3.58
C VAL A 99 -11.36 -29.21 2.98
N MET A 100 -12.38 -28.89 3.77
CA MET A 100 -13.71 -28.52 3.24
C MET A 100 -13.65 -27.27 2.35
N LEU A 101 -12.80 -26.30 2.71
CA LEU A 101 -12.60 -25.08 1.91
C LEU A 101 -11.81 -25.38 0.63
N GLU A 102 -10.83 -26.26 0.70
CA GLU A 102 -10.05 -26.75 -0.46
C GLU A 102 -10.93 -27.53 -1.43
N ASP A 103 -11.82 -28.39 -0.93
CA ASP A 103 -12.78 -29.14 -1.75
C ASP A 103 -13.75 -28.20 -2.49
N TYR A 104 -14.23 -27.15 -1.82
CA TYR A 104 -15.04 -26.13 -2.48
C TYR A 104 -14.21 -25.39 -3.54
N ALA A 105 -13.00 -24.97 -3.20
CA ALA A 105 -12.12 -24.24 -4.13
C ALA A 105 -11.63 -25.09 -5.31
N ALA A 106 -11.64 -26.42 -5.19
CA ALA A 106 -11.36 -27.33 -6.31
C ALA A 106 -12.49 -27.35 -7.35
N ARG A 107 -13.73 -27.08 -6.94
CA ARG A 107 -14.93 -27.04 -7.80
C ARG A 107 -15.86 -25.91 -7.35
N PRO A 108 -15.46 -24.65 -7.54
CA PRO A 108 -16.25 -23.50 -7.11
C PRO A 108 -17.52 -23.36 -7.94
N LEU A 109 -18.58 -22.81 -7.34
CA LEU A 109 -19.77 -22.45 -8.08
C LEU A 109 -19.46 -21.26 -9.02
N PRO A 110 -19.74 -21.34 -10.32
CA PRO A 110 -19.45 -20.27 -11.27
C PRO A 110 -20.22 -18.97 -10.99
N SER A 111 -21.37 -19.07 -10.32
CA SER A 111 -22.21 -17.94 -9.90
C SER A 111 -21.76 -17.29 -8.60
N THR A 112 -20.75 -17.84 -7.90
CA THR A 112 -20.21 -17.29 -6.65
C THR A 112 -18.79 -16.81 -6.85
N VAL A 113 -18.52 -15.58 -6.40
CA VAL A 113 -17.17 -15.04 -6.29
C VAL A 113 -16.78 -15.08 -4.82
N LEU A 114 -15.90 -16.01 -4.44
CA LEU A 114 -15.35 -16.11 -3.09
C LEU A 114 -14.00 -15.41 -3.02
N VAL A 115 -13.89 -14.42 -2.15
CA VAL A 115 -12.69 -13.63 -1.94
C VAL A 115 -12.21 -13.79 -0.50
N LEU A 116 -10.99 -14.26 -0.32
CA LEU A 116 -10.35 -14.35 0.98
C LEU A 116 -9.20 -13.33 1.04
N CYS A 117 -9.32 -12.35 1.95
CA CYS A 117 -8.32 -11.33 2.20
C CYS A 117 -7.58 -11.62 3.51
N PHE A 118 -6.29 -11.93 3.41
CA PHE A 118 -5.40 -12.17 4.54
C PHE A 118 -4.46 -10.98 4.74
N GLN A 119 -4.47 -10.38 5.90
CA GLN A 119 -3.44 -9.43 6.30
C GLN A 119 -2.23 -10.18 6.86
N GLY A 120 -1.04 -9.83 6.38
CA GLY A 120 0.22 -10.49 6.73
C GLY A 120 0.58 -11.65 5.80
N ASN A 121 1.71 -12.28 6.13
CA ASN A 121 2.24 -13.37 5.33
C ASN A 121 1.50 -14.69 5.61
N PHE A 122 1.00 -15.32 4.56
CA PHE A 122 0.43 -16.65 4.62
C PHE A 122 1.48 -17.69 4.17
N ASP A 123 1.50 -18.87 4.81
CA ASP A 123 2.41 -19.94 4.40
C ASP A 123 1.95 -20.56 3.07
N MET A 124 2.62 -20.13 2.00
CA MET A 124 2.31 -20.53 0.61
C MET A 124 2.65 -22.00 0.32
N ARG A 125 3.29 -22.73 1.26
CA ARG A 125 3.54 -24.18 1.13
C ARG A 125 2.28 -25.00 1.42
N LYS A 126 1.30 -24.43 2.14
CA LYS A 126 0.02 -25.06 2.43
C LYS A 126 -0.77 -25.30 1.13
N SER A 127 -1.70 -26.23 1.18
CA SER A 127 -2.54 -26.66 0.03
C SER A 127 -3.52 -25.60 -0.40
N LEU A 128 -4.14 -24.89 0.54
CA LEU A 128 -5.19 -23.92 0.27
C LEU A 128 -4.82 -22.84 -0.77
N PRO A 129 -3.71 -22.09 -0.65
CA PRO A 129 -3.30 -21.12 -1.67
C PRO A 129 -3.11 -21.76 -3.06
N LYS A 130 -2.55 -22.98 -3.11
CA LYS A 130 -2.30 -23.70 -4.37
C LYS A 130 -3.60 -24.06 -5.09
N VAL A 131 -4.63 -24.46 -4.34
CA VAL A 131 -5.95 -24.77 -4.93
C VAL A 131 -6.61 -23.50 -5.45
N PHE A 132 -6.52 -22.38 -4.72
CA PHE A 132 -7.00 -21.08 -5.20
C PHE A 132 -6.25 -20.60 -6.44
N GLU A 133 -4.92 -20.73 -6.47
CA GLU A 133 -4.11 -20.37 -7.64
C GLU A 133 -4.48 -21.19 -8.90
N LYS A 134 -4.76 -22.49 -8.71
CA LYS A 134 -5.14 -23.38 -9.81
C LYS A 134 -6.51 -23.06 -10.39
N ASN A 135 -7.50 -22.74 -9.57
CA ASN A 135 -8.91 -22.60 -9.98
C ASN A 135 -9.42 -21.16 -9.93
N GLY A 136 -8.57 -20.20 -9.60
CA GLY A 136 -8.88 -18.78 -9.48
C GLY A 136 -7.64 -17.91 -9.55
N VAL A 137 -7.61 -16.86 -8.73
CA VAL A 137 -6.51 -15.87 -8.70
C VAL A 137 -5.88 -15.82 -7.31
N LEU A 138 -4.56 -15.90 -7.31
CA LEU A 138 -3.71 -15.65 -6.16
C LEU A 138 -3.02 -14.31 -6.32
N ILE A 139 -3.11 -13.44 -5.31
CA ILE A 139 -2.53 -12.10 -5.35
C ILE A 139 -1.70 -11.88 -4.10
N GLN A 140 -0.40 -11.63 -4.27
CA GLN A 140 0.49 -11.28 -3.18
C GLN A 140 0.70 -9.76 -3.13
N CYS A 141 0.23 -9.13 -2.06
CA CYS A 141 0.38 -7.70 -1.78
C CYS A 141 1.62 -7.47 -0.92
N LYS A 142 2.77 -7.35 -1.56
CA LYS A 142 4.05 -7.10 -0.87
C LYS A 142 4.19 -5.64 -0.52
N LYS A 143 4.75 -5.37 0.66
CA LYS A 143 5.15 -4.02 1.03
C LYS A 143 6.14 -3.46 0.00
N MET A 144 5.92 -2.22 -0.39
CA MET A 144 6.77 -1.56 -1.38
C MET A 144 8.14 -1.24 -0.77
N TYR A 145 9.20 -1.34 -1.56
CA TYR A 145 10.52 -0.88 -1.16
C TYR A 145 10.60 0.65 -1.18
N ASP A 146 11.26 1.24 -0.20
CA ASP A 146 11.35 2.70 -0.03
C ASP A 146 11.90 3.41 -1.28
N ASN A 147 12.84 2.77 -2.00
CA ASN A 147 13.41 3.31 -3.25
C ASN A 147 12.41 3.36 -4.42
N LYS A 148 11.29 2.65 -4.35
CA LYS A 148 10.22 2.67 -5.37
C LYS A 148 9.08 3.62 -5.03
N LEU A 149 9.02 4.04 -3.78
CA LEU A 149 7.92 4.85 -3.27
C LEU A 149 7.76 6.19 -3.99
N PRO A 150 8.84 6.97 -4.30
CA PRO A 150 8.71 8.23 -5.03
C PRO A 150 8.08 8.08 -6.42
N ASP A 151 8.53 7.06 -7.18
CA ASP A 151 7.99 6.79 -8.51
C ASP A 151 6.51 6.43 -8.44
N TRP A 152 6.15 5.56 -7.48
CA TRP A 152 4.78 5.14 -7.24
C TRP A 152 3.86 6.33 -6.85
N VAL A 153 4.32 7.24 -6.00
CA VAL A 153 3.56 8.45 -5.62
C VAL A 153 3.29 9.33 -6.85
N GLY A 154 4.29 9.50 -7.71
CA GLY A 154 4.14 10.21 -8.97
C GLY A 154 3.13 9.54 -9.92
N GLU A 155 3.15 8.21 -10.01
CA GLU A 155 2.21 7.43 -10.82
C GLU A 155 0.79 7.49 -10.24
N TYR A 156 0.64 7.41 -8.93
CA TYR A 156 -0.65 7.54 -8.27
C TYR A 156 -1.29 8.90 -8.55
N ALA A 157 -0.57 10.01 -8.34
CA ALA A 157 -1.06 11.35 -8.64
C ALA A 157 -1.45 11.49 -10.12
N ARG A 158 -0.61 10.96 -11.04
CA ARG A 158 -0.90 10.96 -12.48
C ARG A 158 -2.13 10.13 -12.83
N SER A 159 -2.36 9.02 -12.16
CA SER A 159 -3.56 8.18 -12.37
C SER A 159 -4.86 8.90 -12.02
N LEU A 160 -4.79 9.91 -11.14
CA LEU A 160 -5.88 10.80 -10.77
C LEU A 160 -5.96 12.06 -11.66
N GLY A 161 -5.13 12.15 -12.71
CA GLY A 161 -5.07 13.32 -13.60
C GLY A 161 -4.31 14.51 -13.03
N ALA A 162 -3.64 14.35 -11.90
CA ALA A 162 -2.91 15.42 -11.22
C ALA A 162 -1.43 15.47 -11.60
N LYS A 163 -0.87 16.69 -11.60
CA LYS A 163 0.57 16.92 -11.66
C LYS A 163 1.11 17.11 -10.24
N ILE A 164 2.26 16.53 -9.96
CA ILE A 164 2.93 16.66 -8.67
C ILE A 164 4.41 16.96 -8.88
N SER A 165 4.92 17.97 -8.17
CA SER A 165 6.33 18.32 -8.24
C SER A 165 7.21 17.32 -7.49
N ILE A 166 8.45 17.16 -7.92
CA ILE A 166 9.42 16.25 -7.30
C ILE A 166 9.60 16.59 -5.81
N LYS A 167 9.69 17.89 -5.48
CA LYS A 167 9.82 18.33 -4.08
C LYS A 167 8.60 17.98 -3.23
N ALA A 168 7.39 18.00 -3.79
CA ALA A 168 6.19 17.57 -3.10
C ALA A 168 6.17 16.07 -2.87
N ILE A 169 6.59 15.26 -3.86
CA ILE A 169 6.77 13.81 -3.71
C ILE A 169 7.74 13.53 -2.57
N GLN A 170 8.89 14.19 -2.58
CA GLN A 170 9.90 14.05 -1.55
C GLN A 170 9.32 14.35 -0.15
N MET A 171 8.66 15.48 0.01
CA MET A 171 8.03 15.86 1.29
C MET A 171 7.04 14.81 1.80
N LEU A 172 6.19 14.27 0.92
CA LEU A 172 5.23 13.23 1.30
C LEU A 172 5.93 11.93 1.71
N VAL A 173 6.83 11.42 0.86
CA VAL A 173 7.54 10.16 1.10
C VAL A 173 8.39 10.20 2.37
N GLU A 174 9.13 11.28 2.55
CA GLU A 174 10.06 11.42 3.66
C GLU A 174 9.35 11.64 5.01
N ASN A 175 8.21 12.33 5.02
CA ASN A 175 7.47 12.59 6.26
C ASN A 175 6.45 11.50 6.63
N ILE A 176 5.87 10.83 5.64
CA ILE A 176 4.88 9.77 5.87
C ILE A 176 5.56 8.40 5.94
N GLY A 177 6.65 8.22 5.18
CA GLY A 177 7.30 6.93 5.03
C GLY A 177 6.50 5.99 4.12
N ASN A 178 6.72 4.69 4.31
CA ASN A 178 6.12 3.64 3.49
C ASN A 178 4.72 3.24 4.00
N ASP A 179 3.82 4.21 4.08
CA ASP A 179 2.40 4.02 4.36
C ASP A 179 1.59 4.52 3.17
N LEU A 180 1.34 3.61 2.20
CA LEU A 180 0.62 3.94 0.97
C LEU A 180 -0.77 4.49 1.23
N LYS A 181 -1.47 3.94 2.23
CA LYS A 181 -2.83 4.36 2.59
C LYS A 181 -2.85 5.81 3.08
N ARG A 182 -1.89 6.19 3.90
CA ARG A 182 -1.75 7.57 4.39
C ARG A 182 -1.34 8.50 3.25
N ILE A 183 -0.37 8.11 2.41
CA ILE A 183 0.06 8.93 1.26
C ILE A 183 -1.12 9.20 0.32
N THR A 184 -1.89 8.17 -0.06
CA THR A 184 -3.04 8.33 -0.95
C THR A 184 -4.11 9.21 -0.33
N SER A 185 -4.42 9.02 0.95
CA SER A 185 -5.37 9.85 1.69
C SER A 185 -4.96 11.33 1.71
N GLU A 186 -3.67 11.64 1.88
CA GLU A 186 -3.18 13.02 1.84
C GLU A 186 -3.25 13.62 0.42
N ILE A 187 -2.92 12.84 -0.62
CA ILE A 187 -3.04 13.29 -2.01
C ILE A 187 -4.51 13.53 -2.36
N ASP A 188 -5.41 12.61 -2.01
CA ASP A 188 -6.85 12.75 -2.27
C ASP A 188 -7.41 13.99 -1.57
N LYS A 189 -7.03 14.23 -0.31
CA LYS A 189 -7.40 15.45 0.44
C LYS A 189 -6.90 16.72 -0.24
N ILE A 190 -5.68 16.72 -0.75
CA ILE A 190 -5.15 17.85 -1.52
C ILE A 190 -5.99 18.09 -2.76
N LEU A 191 -6.30 17.04 -3.53
CA LEU A 191 -7.05 17.17 -4.79
C LEU A 191 -8.48 17.67 -4.60
N LEU A 192 -9.11 17.40 -3.46
CA LEU A 192 -10.43 17.99 -3.13
C LEU A 192 -10.39 19.53 -3.02
N ASN A 193 -9.21 20.10 -2.81
CA ASN A 193 -9.02 21.54 -2.58
C ASN A 193 -8.27 22.24 -3.72
N LEU A 194 -7.87 21.51 -4.75
CA LEU A 194 -7.19 22.08 -5.93
C LEU A 194 -8.13 22.10 -7.14
N THR A 195 -7.92 23.07 -8.01
CA THR A 195 -8.53 23.05 -9.34
C THR A 195 -7.79 22.05 -10.25
N ALA A 196 -8.49 21.53 -11.27
CA ALA A 196 -7.96 20.48 -12.16
C ALA A 196 -6.66 20.86 -12.90
N SER A 197 -6.31 22.13 -12.99
CA SER A 197 -5.09 22.63 -13.66
C SER A 197 -3.92 22.90 -12.70
N GLU A 198 -4.16 22.87 -11.39
CA GLU A 198 -3.12 23.18 -10.40
C GLU A 198 -2.21 21.98 -10.14
N GLU A 199 -0.92 22.26 -9.97
CA GLU A 199 0.09 21.28 -9.62
C GLU A 199 0.19 21.14 -8.10
N ILE A 200 0.34 19.91 -7.61
CA ILE A 200 0.67 19.65 -6.21
C ILE A 200 2.15 20.04 -5.98
N THR A 201 2.36 21.27 -5.51
CA THR A 201 3.69 21.80 -5.18
C THR A 201 4.03 21.60 -3.71
N ALA A 202 5.28 21.83 -3.33
CA ALA A 202 5.71 21.81 -1.92
C ALA A 202 4.88 22.76 -1.03
N GLY A 203 4.51 23.93 -1.55
CA GLY A 203 3.65 24.87 -0.82
C GLY A 203 2.22 24.36 -0.61
N VAL A 204 1.71 23.58 -1.56
CA VAL A 204 0.41 22.91 -1.45
C VAL A 204 0.45 21.81 -0.39
N VAL A 205 1.51 20.99 -0.38
CA VAL A 205 1.72 19.98 0.67
C VAL A 205 1.82 20.63 2.05
N GLU A 206 2.58 21.73 2.19
CA GLU A 206 2.67 22.49 3.43
C GLU A 206 1.30 22.96 3.90
N LYS A 207 0.51 23.54 3.01
CA LYS A 207 -0.81 24.12 3.33
C LYS A 207 -1.83 23.06 3.77
N TYR A 208 -1.90 21.91 3.11
CA TYR A 208 -2.98 20.95 3.30
C TYR A 208 -2.58 19.70 4.12
N VAL A 209 -1.30 19.36 4.15
CA VAL A 209 -0.78 18.22 4.92
C VAL A 209 -0.16 18.69 6.25
N GLY A 210 0.25 19.97 6.33
CA GLY A 210 0.87 20.54 7.52
C GLY A 210 2.36 20.26 7.64
N ILE A 211 2.98 19.74 6.59
CA ILE A 211 4.44 19.48 6.55
C ILE A 211 5.14 20.77 6.11
N SER A 212 5.88 21.40 6.98
CA SER A 212 6.60 22.63 6.64
C SER A 212 7.63 22.41 5.53
N LYS A 213 7.61 23.23 4.50
CA LYS A 213 8.62 23.20 3.41
C LYS A 213 9.97 23.74 3.81
N GLU A 214 10.04 24.53 4.90
CA GLU A 214 11.26 25.21 5.36
C GLU A 214 11.81 24.62 6.66
N TYR A 215 10.90 24.12 7.52
CA TYR A 215 11.23 23.63 8.87
C TYR A 215 10.81 22.17 9.00
N ASN A 216 11.53 21.28 8.33
CA ASN A 216 11.32 19.83 8.42
C ASN A 216 12.67 19.13 8.61
N VAL A 217 12.64 17.83 8.88
CA VAL A 217 13.86 17.05 9.17
C VAL A 217 14.83 17.01 7.97
N PHE A 218 14.34 17.14 6.75
CA PHE A 218 15.17 17.10 5.52
C PHE A 218 15.86 18.43 5.28
N GLU A 219 15.19 19.54 5.53
CA GLU A 219 15.85 20.84 5.57
C GLU A 219 16.87 20.91 6.71
N LEU A 220 16.64 20.19 7.82
CA LEU A 220 17.65 20.02 8.88
C LEU A 220 18.86 19.23 8.36
N GLN A 221 18.66 18.09 7.69
CA GLN A 221 19.74 17.31 7.07
C GLN A 221 20.55 18.18 6.13
N LYS A 222 19.89 18.93 5.25
CA LYS A 222 20.53 19.83 4.29
C LYS A 222 21.33 20.93 5.00
N ALA A 223 20.78 21.57 6.01
CA ALA A 223 21.47 22.59 6.79
C ALA A 223 22.70 22.01 7.50
N LEU A 224 22.62 20.81 8.07
CA LEU A 224 23.73 20.10 8.70
C LEU A 224 24.82 19.76 7.68
N THR A 225 24.46 19.26 6.50
CA THR A 225 25.37 18.96 5.39
C THR A 225 26.11 20.19 4.90
N GLN A 226 25.38 21.31 4.76
CA GLN A 226 25.94 22.60 4.32
C GLN A 226 26.66 23.35 5.46
N ARG A 227 26.70 22.79 6.67
CA ARG A 227 27.24 23.41 7.89
C ARG A 227 26.62 24.78 8.20
N ASP A 228 25.34 24.96 7.79
CA ASP A 228 24.56 26.16 8.15
C ASP A 228 23.98 25.99 9.57
N VAL A 229 24.84 26.31 10.54
CA VAL A 229 24.54 26.16 11.97
C VAL A 229 23.32 26.99 12.38
N LEU A 230 23.17 28.19 11.80
CA LEU A 230 22.05 29.08 12.13
C LEU A 230 20.72 28.50 11.68
N LYS A 231 20.65 28.03 10.41
CA LYS A 231 19.47 27.38 9.86
C LYS A 231 19.15 26.08 10.59
N ALA A 232 20.17 25.24 10.85
CA ALA A 232 20.01 23.98 11.58
C ALA A 232 19.39 24.19 12.97
N ASN A 233 19.89 25.18 13.74
CA ASN A 233 19.33 25.51 15.05
C ASN A 233 17.89 26.01 14.96
N LYS A 234 17.55 26.89 14.01
CA LYS A 234 16.17 27.36 13.80
C LYS A 234 15.21 26.20 13.55
N ILE A 235 15.63 25.27 12.67
CA ILE A 235 14.80 24.08 12.37
C ILE A 235 14.68 23.18 13.60
N ALA A 236 15.76 22.91 14.32
CA ALA A 236 15.72 22.07 15.51
C ALA A 236 14.79 22.65 16.59
N ILE A 237 14.81 23.97 16.82
CA ILE A 237 13.90 24.65 17.73
C ILE A 237 12.44 24.51 17.27
N TYR A 238 12.18 24.68 15.97
CA TYR A 238 10.84 24.52 15.41
C TYR A 238 10.31 23.09 15.60
N LEU A 239 11.12 22.07 15.29
CA LEU A 239 10.74 20.66 15.47
C LEU A 239 10.46 20.34 16.95
N ALA A 240 11.28 20.86 17.86
CA ALA A 240 11.09 20.70 19.30
C ALA A 240 9.82 21.41 19.83
N ALA A 241 9.45 22.54 19.23
CA ALA A 241 8.22 23.28 19.59
C ALA A 241 6.94 22.64 19.06
N ASN A 242 7.05 21.74 18.06
CA ASN A 242 5.91 21.07 17.41
C ASN A 242 6.02 19.53 17.50
N PRO A 243 6.08 18.93 18.71
CA PRO A 243 6.37 17.51 18.90
C PRO A 243 5.24 16.59 18.44
N LYS A 244 4.01 17.08 18.30
CA LYS A 244 2.87 16.29 17.78
C LYS A 244 3.04 15.97 16.30
N ASP A 245 3.49 16.95 15.53
CA ASP A 245 3.69 16.82 14.08
C ASP A 245 5.07 16.26 13.75
N ASN A 246 6.03 16.41 14.68
CA ASN A 246 7.43 15.99 14.52
C ASN A 246 7.90 15.18 15.75
N PRO A 247 7.42 13.95 15.96
CA PRO A 247 7.84 13.13 17.11
C PRO A 247 9.34 12.88 17.10
N LEU A 248 10.02 13.19 18.20
CA LEU A 248 11.47 13.04 18.33
C LEU A 248 12.02 11.68 17.87
N PRO A 249 11.41 10.53 18.22
CA PRO A 249 11.89 9.23 17.74
C PRO A 249 11.92 9.14 16.22
N GLN A 250 10.92 9.70 15.52
CA GLN A 250 10.86 9.71 14.07
C GLN A 250 11.96 10.59 13.48
N VAL A 251 12.17 11.79 14.02
CA VAL A 251 13.24 12.70 13.60
C VAL A 251 14.60 12.02 13.73
N LEU A 252 14.86 11.35 14.87
CA LEU A 252 16.11 10.64 15.12
C LEU A 252 16.33 9.48 14.13
N ILE A 253 15.31 8.69 13.84
CA ILE A 253 15.39 7.58 12.87
C ILE A 253 15.75 8.11 11.48
N ILE A 254 15.13 9.20 11.04
CA ILE A 254 15.38 9.79 9.73
C ILE A 254 16.83 10.33 9.65
N LEU A 255 17.29 11.04 10.67
CA LEU A 255 18.68 11.53 10.74
C LEU A 255 19.68 10.38 10.78
N TYR A 256 19.44 9.36 11.60
CA TYR A 256 20.29 8.17 11.66
C TYR A 256 20.41 7.48 10.31
N ASN A 257 19.30 7.24 9.63
CA ASN A 257 19.29 6.62 8.31
C ASN A 257 20.05 7.44 7.27
N PHE A 258 19.92 8.77 7.32
CA PHE A 258 20.63 9.65 6.41
C PHE A 258 22.15 9.57 6.64
N PHE A 259 22.63 9.79 7.87
CA PHE A 259 24.07 9.78 8.16
C PHE A 259 24.69 8.40 8.02
N SER A 260 23.94 7.32 8.30
CA SER A 260 24.41 5.95 8.03
C SER A 260 24.67 5.73 6.53
N LYS A 261 23.79 6.22 5.66
CA LYS A 261 23.99 6.14 4.21
C LYS A 261 25.16 7.00 3.72
N VAL A 262 25.32 8.19 4.28
CA VAL A 262 26.52 9.04 4.02
C VAL A 262 27.79 8.28 4.38
N LEU A 263 27.83 7.61 5.52
CA LEU A 263 28.96 6.78 5.94
C LEU A 263 29.25 5.63 4.98
N VAL A 264 28.21 4.97 4.47
CA VAL A 264 28.35 3.89 3.44
C VAL A 264 29.00 4.42 2.16
N ILE A 265 28.69 5.65 1.73
CA ILE A 265 29.32 6.26 0.55
C ILE A 265 30.85 6.39 0.73
N HIS A 266 31.32 6.73 1.93
CA HIS A 266 32.78 6.80 2.19
C HIS A 266 33.48 5.46 2.02
N GLY A 267 32.78 4.34 2.35
CA GLY A 267 33.33 2.98 2.17
C GLY A 267 33.12 2.39 0.77
N THR A 268 32.34 3.06 -0.10
CA THR A 268 32.01 2.54 -1.43
C THR A 268 33.06 3.00 -2.45
N GLN A 269 33.64 2.06 -3.20
CA GLN A 269 34.67 2.36 -4.22
C GLN A 269 34.05 2.98 -5.49
N ASP A 270 33.02 2.35 -6.03
CA ASP A 270 32.29 2.86 -7.21
C ASP A 270 31.22 3.86 -6.79
N LYS A 271 31.49 5.14 -7.04
CA LYS A 271 30.62 6.27 -6.71
C LYS A 271 29.67 6.67 -7.85
N SER A 272 29.48 5.82 -8.87
CA SER A 272 28.48 6.07 -9.91
C SER A 272 27.07 6.14 -9.32
N GLU A 273 26.22 7.03 -9.85
CA GLU A 273 24.85 7.23 -9.34
C GLU A 273 24.04 5.92 -9.32
N GLY A 274 24.20 5.10 -10.35
CA GLY A 274 23.50 3.81 -10.47
C GLY A 274 23.93 2.80 -9.40
N ASN A 275 25.25 2.68 -9.14
CA ASN A 275 25.76 1.80 -8.09
C ASN A 275 25.36 2.30 -6.71
N LEU A 276 25.49 3.59 -6.44
CA LEU A 276 25.12 4.17 -5.16
C LEU A 276 23.62 4.04 -4.89
N ALA A 277 22.75 4.24 -5.89
CA ALA A 277 21.32 4.02 -5.73
C ALA A 277 21.02 2.59 -5.25
N SER A 278 21.70 1.61 -5.83
CA SER A 278 21.56 0.19 -5.45
C SER A 278 22.08 -0.10 -4.04
N VAL A 279 23.31 0.35 -3.75
CA VAL A 279 23.99 0.10 -2.46
C VAL A 279 23.26 0.78 -1.30
N LEU A 280 22.79 2.02 -1.51
CA LEU A 280 22.08 2.79 -0.49
C LEU A 280 20.59 2.39 -0.38
N GLY A 281 20.05 1.66 -1.35
CA GLY A 281 18.62 1.33 -1.42
C GLY A 281 17.74 2.57 -1.56
N VAL A 282 18.19 3.58 -2.34
CA VAL A 282 17.43 4.82 -2.57
C VAL A 282 17.13 5.01 -4.05
N SER A 283 16.12 5.82 -4.38
CA SER A 283 15.91 6.23 -5.77
C SER A 283 17.14 6.98 -6.30
N PRO A 284 17.56 6.75 -7.57
CA PRO A 284 18.68 7.47 -8.18
C PRO A 284 18.59 8.98 -8.05
N PHE A 285 17.37 9.49 -8.01
CA PHE A 285 17.07 10.90 -7.84
C PHE A 285 17.66 11.51 -6.55
N PHE A 286 17.68 10.76 -5.45
CA PHE A 286 18.19 11.25 -4.15
C PHE A 286 19.69 11.03 -3.96
N VAL A 287 20.37 10.31 -4.85
CA VAL A 287 21.80 10.00 -4.71
C VAL A 287 22.64 11.27 -4.63
N LYS A 288 22.26 12.32 -5.37
CA LYS A 288 22.99 13.61 -5.38
C LYS A 288 23.00 14.28 -4.02
N ASP A 289 21.92 14.20 -3.27
CA ASP A 289 21.83 14.79 -1.93
C ASP A 289 22.77 14.07 -0.95
N TYR A 290 22.85 12.74 -1.05
CA TYR A 290 23.79 11.95 -0.24
C TYR A 290 25.24 12.16 -0.65
N LEU A 291 25.53 12.29 -1.96
CA LEU A 291 26.87 12.59 -2.45
C LEU A 291 27.35 13.98 -2.00
N SER A 292 26.43 14.96 -1.99
CA SER A 292 26.79 16.31 -1.51
C SER A 292 27.04 16.36 -0.01
N ALA A 293 26.55 15.37 0.72
CA ALA A 293 26.72 15.25 2.16
C ALA A 293 27.99 14.46 2.56
N ALA A 294 28.50 13.61 1.66
CA ALA A 294 29.69 12.79 1.86
C ALA A 294 30.99 13.53 1.49
#